data_650d327bc9670d8fb2e60878e4470675
#
_entry.id   650d327bc9670d8fb2e60878e4470675
#
_cell.length_a   1.000
_cell.length_b   1.000
_cell.length_c   1.000
_cell.angle_alpha   90.00
_cell.angle_beta   90.00
_cell.angle_gamma   90.00
#
_symmetry.space_group_name_H-M   'P 1'
#
loop_
_entity.id
_entity.type
_entity.pdbx_description
1 polymer ?
#
loop_
_entity_poly.entity_id
_entity_poly.type
_entity_poly.pdbx_seq_one_letter_code
_entity_poly.pdbx_strand_id
1 'polypeptide(L)'
;MRLAFDVSGEVKGFRYSASAQWLFRHDGAQYEARQEVKAFLIGSRAQTSVGRLTAWGLQPRRFGDRVRSEQAAHFDFDAGQVTFSANTPSAPIAPGAQDRLSVFIELAALLAAAPERYPEGTLIALTTASARATSRWVFRVGPLETLELPAGPLPAVQLQRVPQDVYDQRAELWLAPSLHYLPVRLRITQSQGDFVELQLKDSAALPLGLGGEAP
;
A
#
# COMPACT_ATOMS: atom_id res chain seq x y z
N MET A 1 0.30 -12.55 6.96
CA MET A 1 -1.08 -12.07 7.08
C MET A 1 -1.73 -12.02 5.71
N ARG A 2 -2.97 -12.47 5.58
CA ARG A 2 -3.82 -12.33 4.39
C ARG A 2 -5.00 -11.43 4.77
N LEU A 3 -5.29 -10.43 3.93
CA LEU A 3 -6.46 -9.56 4.05
C LEU A 3 -7.29 -9.71 2.78
N ALA A 4 -8.59 -9.93 2.92
CA ALA A 4 -9.54 -9.95 1.82
C ALA A 4 -10.45 -8.71 1.89
N PHE A 5 -10.71 -8.10 0.75
CA PHE A 5 -11.48 -6.86 0.66
C PHE A 5 -12.63 -6.99 -0.33
N ASP A 6 -13.77 -6.43 0.02
CA ASP A 6 -14.76 -6.01 -0.95
C ASP A 6 -14.33 -4.67 -1.55
N VAL A 7 -14.42 -4.56 -2.86
CA VAL A 7 -14.00 -3.37 -3.60
C VAL A 7 -15.21 -2.76 -4.28
N SER A 8 -15.37 -1.46 -4.12
CA SER A 8 -16.31 -0.64 -4.87
C SER A 8 -15.59 0.50 -5.57
N GLY A 9 -16.10 0.95 -6.69
CA GLY A 9 -15.51 2.08 -7.40
C GLY A 9 -16.46 2.71 -8.39
N GLU A 10 -16.05 3.88 -8.86
CA GLU A 10 -16.73 4.60 -9.92
C GLU A 10 -15.68 5.11 -10.91
N VAL A 11 -15.91 4.85 -12.19
CA VAL A 11 -15.05 5.32 -13.29
C VAL A 11 -15.94 5.91 -14.37
N LYS A 12 -15.77 7.20 -14.65
CA LYS A 12 -16.57 7.94 -15.66
C LYS A 12 -18.10 7.80 -15.43
N GLY A 13 -18.52 7.83 -14.14
CA GLY A 13 -19.93 7.69 -13.75
C GLY A 13 -20.43 6.25 -13.69
N PHE A 14 -19.64 5.25 -14.09
CA PHE A 14 -20.03 3.84 -14.02
C PHE A 14 -19.53 3.23 -12.72
N ARG A 15 -20.45 2.73 -11.90
CA ARG A 15 -20.14 2.01 -10.67
C ARG A 15 -19.79 0.56 -10.97
N TYR A 16 -18.81 0.04 -10.25
CA TYR A 16 -18.42 -1.36 -10.34
C TYR A 16 -18.11 -1.93 -8.97
N SER A 17 -18.17 -3.25 -8.88
CA SER A 17 -17.74 -4.02 -7.71
C SER A 17 -16.65 -4.99 -8.13
N ALA A 18 -15.72 -5.25 -7.20
CA ALA A 18 -14.60 -6.14 -7.40
C ALA A 18 -14.23 -6.81 -6.07
N SER A 19 -13.25 -7.68 -6.09
CA SER A 19 -12.60 -8.20 -4.89
C SER A 19 -11.11 -7.90 -4.93
N ALA A 20 -10.51 -7.74 -3.76
CA ALA A 20 -9.07 -7.63 -3.64
C ALA A 20 -8.54 -8.53 -2.53
N GLN A 21 -7.31 -8.95 -2.69
CA GLN A 21 -6.57 -9.69 -1.69
C GLN A 21 -5.19 -9.06 -1.49
N TRP A 22 -4.80 -8.88 -0.23
CA TRP A 22 -3.44 -8.53 0.16
C TRP A 22 -2.81 -9.70 0.90
N LEU A 23 -1.59 -10.00 0.53
CA LEU A 23 -0.73 -10.95 1.24
C LEU A 23 0.50 -10.19 1.72
N PHE A 24 0.85 -10.40 2.97
CA PHE A 24 2.12 -9.96 3.53
C PHE A 24 2.76 -11.12 4.28
N ARG A 25 3.97 -11.48 3.90
CA ARG A 25 4.78 -12.55 4.48
C ARG A 25 6.17 -12.03 4.78
N HIS A 26 6.81 -12.58 5.80
CA HIS A 26 8.21 -12.34 6.11
C HIS A 26 8.81 -13.53 6.87
N ASP A 27 10.13 -13.63 6.83
CA ASP A 27 10.92 -14.62 7.59
C ASP A 27 11.77 -13.98 8.70
N GLY A 28 11.54 -12.69 8.96
CA GLY A 28 12.32 -11.87 9.90
C GLY A 28 13.46 -11.09 9.26
N ALA A 29 13.91 -11.46 8.06
CA ALA A 29 14.98 -10.78 7.31
C ALA A 29 14.48 -10.21 5.97
N GLN A 30 13.59 -10.92 5.31
CA GLN A 30 13.02 -10.56 4.02
C GLN A 30 11.50 -10.51 4.12
N TYR A 31 10.88 -9.74 3.22
CA TYR A 31 9.43 -9.68 3.08
C TYR A 31 8.98 -9.85 1.63
N GLU A 32 7.77 -10.33 1.49
CA GLU A 32 6.99 -10.35 0.28
C GLU A 32 5.60 -9.77 0.57
N ALA A 33 5.22 -8.78 -0.22
CA ALA A 33 3.87 -8.24 -0.23
C ALA A 33 3.27 -8.41 -1.63
N ARG A 34 2.00 -8.80 -1.70
CA ARG A 34 1.25 -8.91 -2.94
C ARG A 34 -0.15 -8.36 -2.75
N GLN A 35 -0.59 -7.55 -3.70
CA GLN A 35 -1.97 -7.10 -3.83
C GLN A 35 -2.50 -7.57 -5.18
N GLU A 36 -3.70 -8.14 -5.19
CA GLU A 36 -4.41 -8.47 -6.42
C GLU A 36 -5.85 -7.95 -6.33
N VAL A 37 -6.26 -7.19 -7.35
CA VAL A 37 -7.63 -6.70 -7.51
C VAL A 37 -8.22 -7.39 -8.73
N LYS A 38 -9.39 -8.03 -8.58
CA LYS A 38 -10.11 -8.73 -9.63
C LYS A 38 -11.48 -8.11 -9.83
N ALA A 39 -11.69 -7.48 -10.97
CA ALA A 39 -12.97 -6.93 -11.37
C ALA A 39 -13.58 -7.79 -12.48
N PHE A 40 -14.80 -8.27 -12.26
CA PHE A 40 -15.52 -9.09 -13.23
C PHE A 40 -15.66 -8.32 -14.55
N LEU A 41 -15.28 -8.95 -15.67
CA LEU A 41 -15.31 -8.39 -17.04
C LEU A 41 -14.32 -7.23 -17.32
N ILE A 42 -13.68 -6.65 -16.31
CA ILE A 42 -12.73 -5.53 -16.47
C ILE A 42 -11.28 -6.03 -16.46
N GLY A 43 -11.03 -7.17 -15.81
CA GLY A 43 -9.71 -7.78 -15.70
C GLY A 43 -9.13 -7.73 -14.29
N SER A 44 -7.83 -7.97 -14.19
CA SER A 44 -7.12 -7.98 -12.92
C SER A 44 -5.90 -7.07 -12.96
N ARG A 45 -5.54 -6.52 -11.79
CA ARG A 45 -4.27 -5.85 -11.55
C ARG A 45 -3.59 -6.52 -10.37
N ALA A 46 -2.32 -6.84 -10.52
CA ALA A 46 -1.51 -7.39 -9.44
C ALA A 46 -0.30 -6.49 -9.20
N GLN A 47 -0.02 -6.22 -7.93
CA GLN A 47 1.19 -5.52 -7.49
C GLN A 47 1.96 -6.43 -6.54
N THR A 48 3.28 -6.41 -6.66
CA THR A 48 4.19 -7.16 -5.79
C THR A 48 5.30 -6.25 -5.28
N SER A 49 5.67 -6.41 -4.04
CA SER A 49 6.82 -5.75 -3.43
C SER A 49 7.62 -6.79 -2.68
N VAL A 50 8.91 -6.89 -2.96
CA VAL A 50 9.84 -7.76 -2.25
C VAL A 50 11.04 -6.96 -1.78
N GLY A 51 11.55 -7.28 -0.60
CA GLY A 51 12.64 -6.55 0.00
C GLY A 51 13.16 -7.15 1.29
N ARG A 52 13.84 -6.33 2.06
CA ARG A 52 14.40 -6.69 3.36
C ARG A 52 13.63 -6.02 4.49
N LEU A 53 13.60 -6.66 5.64
CA LEU A 53 13.27 -6.03 6.90
C LEU A 53 14.57 -5.56 7.55
N THR A 54 14.59 -4.31 7.97
CA THR A 54 15.76 -3.70 8.63
C THR A 54 15.32 -3.13 9.98
N ALA A 55 16.29 -2.77 10.82
CA ALA A 55 16.01 -2.06 12.07
C ALA A 55 15.31 -0.70 11.87
N TRP A 56 15.28 -0.19 10.65
CA TRP A 56 14.71 1.12 10.28
C TRP A 56 13.42 1.04 9.47
N GLY A 57 12.87 -0.18 9.27
CA GLY A 57 11.65 -0.43 8.50
C GLY A 57 11.88 -1.29 7.26
N LEU A 58 10.93 -1.24 6.34
CA LEU A 58 10.98 -1.98 5.09
C LEU A 58 11.95 -1.33 4.10
N GLN A 59 12.74 -2.16 3.44
CA GLN A 59 13.66 -1.77 2.38
C GLN A 59 13.33 -2.54 1.10
N PRO A 60 12.47 -1.98 0.22
CA PRO A 60 12.13 -2.61 -1.06
C PRO A 60 13.37 -2.88 -1.91
N ARG A 61 13.38 -4.00 -2.62
CA ARG A 61 14.38 -4.33 -3.67
C ARG A 61 13.73 -4.30 -5.04
N ARG A 62 12.48 -4.73 -5.13
CA ARG A 62 11.74 -4.76 -6.38
C ARG A 62 10.25 -4.53 -6.13
N PHE A 63 9.67 -3.67 -6.95
CA PHE A 63 8.23 -3.49 -7.09
C PHE A 63 7.79 -3.86 -8.49
N GLY A 64 6.73 -4.67 -8.61
CA GLY A 64 6.10 -5.03 -9.87
C GLY A 64 4.66 -4.56 -9.90
N ASP A 65 4.22 -4.02 -11.03
CA ASP A 65 2.85 -3.62 -11.31
C ASP A 65 2.40 -4.24 -12.64
N ARG A 66 1.45 -5.16 -12.58
CA ARG A 66 0.98 -5.94 -13.71
C ARG A 66 -0.51 -5.72 -13.95
N VAL A 67 -0.85 -5.26 -15.14
CA VAL A 67 -2.21 -5.24 -15.70
C VAL A 67 -2.29 -6.22 -16.87
N ARG A 68 -1.73 -5.91 -18.02
CA ARG A 68 -1.56 -6.82 -19.16
C ARG A 68 -0.13 -7.34 -19.25
N SER A 69 0.83 -6.46 -19.08
CA SER A 69 2.25 -6.73 -18.92
C SER A 69 2.74 -6.17 -17.61
N GLU A 70 3.82 -6.70 -17.09
CA GLU A 70 4.44 -6.21 -15.89
C GLU A 70 5.41 -5.07 -16.19
N GLN A 71 5.35 -4.03 -15.37
CA GLN A 71 6.37 -3.00 -15.26
C GLN A 71 6.94 -3.03 -13.84
N ALA A 72 8.24 -2.81 -13.70
CA ALA A 72 8.92 -2.94 -12.44
C ALA A 72 9.82 -1.75 -12.12
N ALA A 73 9.98 -1.47 -10.83
CA ALA A 73 11.02 -0.63 -10.27
C ALA A 73 12.01 -1.50 -9.50
N HIS A 74 13.31 -1.24 -9.66
CA HIS A 74 14.40 -1.92 -8.98
C HIS A 74 15.17 -0.91 -8.15
N PHE A 75 15.25 -1.16 -6.84
CA PHE A 75 15.85 -0.27 -5.86
C PHE A 75 17.29 -0.71 -5.59
N ASP A 76 18.21 0.21 -5.76
CA ASP A 76 19.61 0.08 -5.37
C ASP A 76 19.91 1.17 -4.33
N PHE A 77 19.84 0.80 -3.05
CA PHE A 77 20.10 1.72 -1.95
C PHE A 77 21.58 2.00 -1.77
N ASP A 78 22.47 1.12 -2.23
CA ASP A 78 23.91 1.32 -2.16
C ASP A 78 24.34 2.36 -3.21
N ALA A 79 23.73 2.31 -4.39
CA ALA A 79 23.92 3.33 -5.43
C ALA A 79 23.01 4.56 -5.24
N GLY A 80 22.06 4.55 -4.30
CA GLY A 80 21.14 5.65 -4.05
C GLY A 80 20.17 5.93 -5.19
N GLN A 81 19.75 4.91 -5.95
CA GLN A 81 18.91 5.08 -7.13
C GLN A 81 17.86 3.97 -7.28
N VAL A 82 16.80 4.29 -8.00
CA VAL A 82 15.81 3.35 -8.51
C VAL A 82 15.78 3.39 -10.03
N THR A 83 15.75 2.21 -10.66
CA THR A 83 15.63 2.05 -12.11
C THR A 83 14.28 1.43 -12.48
N PHE A 84 13.81 1.69 -13.69
CA PHE A 84 12.47 1.30 -14.14
C PHE A 84 12.54 0.46 -15.41
N SER A 85 11.80 -0.64 -15.46
CA SER A 85 11.68 -1.47 -16.66
C SER A 85 10.86 -0.80 -17.79
N ALA A 86 10.15 0.27 -17.47
CA ALA A 86 9.28 1.01 -18.39
C ALA A 86 10.02 1.98 -19.32
N ASN A 87 11.35 1.88 -19.42
CA ASN A 87 12.20 2.78 -20.21
C ASN A 87 12.03 4.27 -19.85
N THR A 88 11.86 4.55 -18.55
CA THR A 88 11.87 5.90 -17.97
C THR A 88 13.20 6.14 -17.27
N PRO A 89 13.67 7.40 -17.15
CA PRO A 89 14.93 7.70 -16.47
C PRO A 89 14.94 7.17 -15.02
N SER A 90 16.11 6.73 -14.58
CA SER A 90 16.35 6.40 -13.16
C SER A 90 16.12 7.65 -12.28
N ALA A 91 15.81 7.43 -11.02
CA ALA A 91 15.58 8.50 -10.07
C ALA A 91 16.39 8.28 -8.79
N PRO A 92 16.84 9.36 -8.12
CA PRO A 92 17.53 9.22 -6.84
C PRO A 92 16.56 8.76 -5.74
N ILE A 93 17.07 7.94 -4.83
CA ILE A 93 16.38 7.53 -3.60
C ILE A 93 17.33 7.65 -2.41
N ALA A 94 16.73 7.81 -1.24
CA ALA A 94 17.42 7.78 0.06
C ALA A 94 16.92 6.61 0.91
N PRO A 95 17.61 6.24 1.99
CA PRO A 95 17.09 5.29 2.98
C PRO A 95 15.65 5.65 3.41
N GLY A 96 14.79 4.64 3.55
CA GLY A 96 13.38 4.83 3.86
C GLY A 96 12.47 5.04 2.65
N ALA A 97 13.01 5.09 1.41
CA ALA A 97 12.18 5.10 0.21
C ALA A 97 11.36 3.80 0.11
N GLN A 98 10.11 3.94 -0.28
CA GLN A 98 9.14 2.85 -0.41
C GLN A 98 8.64 2.72 -1.85
N ASP A 99 7.96 1.63 -2.17
CA ASP A 99 7.14 1.52 -3.38
C ASP A 99 5.65 1.74 -3.08
N ARG A 100 4.82 1.68 -4.13
CA ARG A 100 3.37 1.93 -4.06
C ARG A 100 2.59 0.89 -3.24
N LEU A 101 3.19 -0.23 -2.89
CA LEU A 101 2.58 -1.26 -2.05
C LEU A 101 3.23 -1.28 -0.65
N SER A 102 4.56 -1.27 -0.58
CA SER A 102 5.28 -1.29 0.70
C SER A 102 5.02 -0.07 1.56
N VAL A 103 4.71 1.10 0.97
CA VAL A 103 4.40 2.33 1.71
C VAL A 103 3.29 2.14 2.74
N PHE A 104 2.27 1.36 2.43
CA PHE A 104 1.15 1.13 3.35
C PHE A 104 1.53 0.22 4.52
N ILE A 105 2.44 -0.74 4.27
CA ILE A 105 2.96 -1.63 5.30
C ILE A 105 3.97 -0.89 6.17
N GLU A 106 4.79 -0.02 5.59
CA GLU A 106 5.71 0.85 6.33
C GLU A 106 4.96 1.79 7.27
N LEU A 107 3.88 2.43 6.80
CA LEU A 107 3.02 3.26 7.66
C LEU A 107 2.43 2.45 8.82
N ALA A 108 1.98 1.22 8.56
CA ALA A 108 1.49 0.31 9.59
C ALA A 108 2.60 -0.01 10.60
N ALA A 109 3.80 -0.33 10.14
CA ALA A 109 4.95 -0.64 10.99
C ALA A 109 5.37 0.54 11.87
N LEU A 110 5.40 1.75 11.31
CA LEU A 110 5.72 2.98 12.06
C LEU A 110 4.72 3.22 13.21
N LEU A 111 3.42 3.13 12.92
CA LEU A 111 2.39 3.32 13.93
C LEU A 111 2.38 2.18 14.96
N ALA A 112 2.63 0.94 14.54
CA ALA A 112 2.69 -0.21 15.44
C ALA A 112 3.90 -0.17 16.39
N ALA A 113 5.04 0.34 15.91
CA ALA A 113 6.27 0.40 16.69
C ALA A 113 6.24 1.47 17.79
N ALA A 114 5.60 2.63 17.53
CA ALA A 114 5.61 3.77 18.45
C ALA A 114 4.38 4.67 18.21
N PRO A 115 3.16 4.20 18.52
CA PRO A 115 1.93 4.95 18.21
C PRO A 115 1.89 6.34 18.87
N GLU A 116 2.52 6.50 20.01
CA GLU A 116 2.63 7.77 20.75
C GLU A 116 3.44 8.85 20.00
N ARG A 117 4.26 8.45 19.03
CA ARG A 117 5.04 9.37 18.18
C ARG A 117 4.24 9.92 17.00
N TYR A 118 3.07 9.36 16.76
CA TYR A 118 2.21 9.69 15.63
C TYR A 118 0.81 10.12 16.07
N PRO A 119 0.69 11.15 16.97
CA PRO A 119 -0.60 11.70 17.34
C PRO A 119 -1.30 12.33 16.13
N GLU A 120 -2.61 12.59 16.26
CA GLU A 120 -3.40 13.30 15.24
C GLU A 120 -2.72 14.63 14.84
N GLY A 121 -2.69 14.89 13.53
CA GLY A 121 -2.02 16.04 12.92
C GLY A 121 -0.58 15.78 12.50
N THR A 122 0.07 14.70 12.96
CA THR A 122 1.45 14.37 12.57
C THR A 122 1.55 14.16 11.05
N LEU A 123 2.63 14.69 10.47
CA LEU A 123 2.95 14.50 9.05
C LEU A 123 4.06 13.47 8.89
N ILE A 124 3.80 12.42 8.10
CA ILE A 124 4.74 11.37 7.75
C ILE A 124 5.08 11.51 6.28
N ALA A 125 6.33 11.80 5.95
CA ALA A 125 6.78 12.01 4.57
C ALA A 125 7.67 10.86 4.12
N LEU A 126 7.37 10.25 2.97
CA LEU A 126 8.09 9.13 2.38
C LEU A 126 8.33 9.38 0.89
N THR A 127 9.52 9.06 0.40
CA THR A 127 9.73 8.92 -1.05
C THR A 127 9.09 7.62 -1.51
N THR A 128 8.26 7.67 -2.53
CA THR A 128 7.50 6.52 -3.02
C THR A 128 7.72 6.33 -4.51
N ALA A 129 8.14 5.13 -4.93
CA ALA A 129 8.32 4.79 -6.34
C ALA A 129 7.11 4.01 -6.87
N SER A 130 6.61 4.45 -8.02
CA SER A 130 5.77 3.63 -8.91
C SER A 130 6.67 2.76 -9.80
N ALA A 131 6.09 2.03 -10.74
CA ALA A 131 6.86 1.30 -11.75
C ALA A 131 7.52 2.21 -12.82
N ARG A 132 7.37 3.56 -12.72
CA ARG A 132 7.84 4.51 -13.74
C ARG A 132 8.50 5.77 -13.21
N ALA A 133 8.25 6.14 -11.96
CA ALA A 133 8.72 7.42 -11.40
C ALA A 133 8.69 7.37 -9.87
N THR A 134 9.42 8.28 -9.25
CA THR A 134 9.34 8.56 -7.82
C THR A 134 8.52 9.82 -7.56
N SER A 135 7.91 9.88 -6.40
CA SER A 135 7.24 11.07 -5.87
C SER A 135 7.34 11.10 -4.35
N ARG A 136 7.31 12.29 -3.76
CA ARG A 136 7.21 12.43 -2.33
C ARG A 136 5.74 12.31 -1.92
N TRP A 137 5.44 11.38 -1.03
CA TRP A 137 4.12 11.27 -0.41
C TRP A 137 4.20 11.77 1.02
N VAL A 138 3.23 12.59 1.40
CA VAL A 138 3.06 13.08 2.76
C VAL A 138 1.70 12.59 3.26
N PHE A 139 1.68 11.89 4.38
CA PHE A 139 0.46 11.46 5.04
C PHE A 139 0.25 12.27 6.31
N ARG A 140 -0.97 12.73 6.51
CA ARG A 140 -1.39 13.33 7.77
C ARG A 140 -2.13 12.26 8.58
N VAL A 141 -1.72 12.09 9.82
CA VAL A 141 -2.43 11.25 10.77
C VAL A 141 -3.71 11.98 11.20
N GLY A 142 -4.83 11.31 11.05
CA GLY A 142 -6.16 11.77 11.42
C GLY A 142 -6.64 11.12 12.71
N PRO A 143 -7.95 11.21 12.99
CA PRO A 143 -8.53 10.66 14.21
C PRO A 143 -8.57 9.13 14.21
N LEU A 144 -8.71 8.56 15.40
CA LEU A 144 -9.19 7.20 15.60
C LEU A 144 -10.72 7.22 15.51
N GLU A 145 -11.28 6.43 14.60
CA GLU A 145 -12.73 6.31 14.42
C GLU A 145 -13.13 4.84 14.28
N THR A 146 -14.39 4.53 14.57
CA THR A 146 -14.95 3.19 14.37
C THR A 146 -15.56 3.12 12.98
N LEU A 147 -15.07 2.19 12.17
CA LEU A 147 -15.58 1.94 10.82
C LEU A 147 -16.59 0.79 10.85
N GLU A 148 -17.68 0.93 10.10
CA GLU A 148 -18.58 -0.16 9.77
C GLU A 148 -18.08 -0.84 8.49
N LEU A 149 -17.45 -2.01 8.63
CA LEU A 149 -16.84 -2.77 7.56
C LEU A 149 -17.59 -4.08 7.30
N PRO A 150 -17.46 -4.71 6.13
CA PRO A 150 -17.96 -6.07 5.90
C PRO A 150 -17.47 -7.08 6.95
N ALA A 151 -16.27 -6.89 7.49
CA ALA A 151 -15.72 -7.69 8.60
C ALA A 151 -16.34 -7.39 9.98
N GLY A 152 -17.24 -6.40 10.08
CA GLY A 152 -17.82 -5.88 11.33
C GLY A 152 -17.20 -4.55 11.76
N PRO A 153 -17.70 -3.97 12.86
CA PRO A 153 -17.21 -2.69 13.37
C PRO A 153 -15.76 -2.82 13.87
N LEU A 154 -14.92 -1.87 13.46
CA LEU A 154 -13.48 -1.92 13.78
C LEU A 154 -12.90 -0.51 13.99
N PRO A 155 -12.28 -0.22 15.14
CA PRO A 155 -11.55 1.03 15.36
C PRO A 155 -10.33 1.10 14.45
N ALA A 156 -10.14 2.24 13.77
CA ALA A 156 -9.01 2.46 12.88
C ALA A 156 -8.56 3.93 12.89
N VAL A 157 -7.26 4.15 12.78
CA VAL A 157 -6.66 5.47 12.64
C VAL A 157 -6.66 5.85 11.17
N GLN A 158 -7.22 7.01 10.84
CA GLN A 158 -7.20 7.54 9.48
C GLN A 158 -5.84 8.15 9.16
N LEU A 159 -5.30 7.87 7.98
CA LEU A 159 -4.19 8.59 7.38
C LEU A 159 -4.63 9.14 6.03
N GLN A 160 -4.40 10.44 5.81
CA GLN A 160 -4.74 11.11 4.57
C GLN A 160 -3.47 11.54 3.84
N ARG A 161 -3.30 11.10 2.60
CA ARG A 161 -2.24 11.63 1.74
C ARG A 161 -2.57 13.10 1.41
N VAL A 162 -1.64 13.99 1.69
CA VAL A 162 -1.73 15.40 1.35
C VAL A 162 -1.41 15.55 -0.15
N PRO A 163 -2.34 16.01 -1.00
CA PRO A 163 -2.07 16.27 -2.40
C PRO A 163 -0.99 17.35 -2.56
N GLN A 164 -0.12 17.21 -3.55
CA GLN A 164 0.92 18.20 -3.86
C GLN A 164 0.42 19.27 -4.83
N ASP A 165 -0.58 18.94 -5.63
CA ASP A 165 -1.25 19.88 -6.55
C ASP A 165 -2.73 19.50 -6.73
N VAL A 166 -3.47 20.30 -7.50
CA VAL A 166 -4.92 20.14 -7.72
C VAL A 166 -5.27 18.94 -8.60
N TYR A 167 -4.31 18.39 -9.33
CA TYR A 167 -4.48 17.21 -10.19
C TYR A 167 -4.06 15.93 -9.50
N ASP A 168 -3.48 16.04 -8.31
CA ASP A 168 -2.99 14.88 -7.58
C ASP A 168 -4.15 14.05 -7.01
N GLN A 169 -3.97 12.75 -7.01
CA GLN A 169 -4.95 11.84 -6.40
C GLN A 169 -4.96 12.00 -4.88
N ARG A 170 -6.12 11.86 -4.28
CA ARG A 170 -6.26 11.71 -2.84
C ARG A 170 -6.16 10.23 -2.49
N ALA A 171 -5.48 9.93 -1.42
CA ALA A 171 -5.45 8.59 -0.85
C ALA A 171 -5.75 8.69 0.65
N GLU A 172 -6.75 7.93 1.07
CA GLU A 172 -7.19 7.83 2.46
C GLU A 172 -7.02 6.37 2.89
N LEU A 173 -6.38 6.18 4.01
CA LEU A 173 -6.02 4.87 4.53
C LEU A 173 -6.47 4.78 5.98
N TRP A 174 -7.06 3.67 6.38
CA TRP A 174 -7.45 3.40 7.76
C TRP A 174 -6.71 2.18 8.28
N LEU A 175 -6.00 2.36 9.37
CA LEU A 175 -5.12 1.36 9.97
C LEU A 175 -5.68 0.91 11.32
N ALA A 176 -5.96 -0.39 11.46
CA ALA A 176 -6.58 -0.92 12.68
C ALA A 176 -5.53 -1.34 13.72
N PRO A 177 -5.48 -0.73 14.91
CA PRO A 177 -4.56 -1.12 15.98
C PRO A 177 -4.66 -2.61 16.35
N SER A 178 -5.88 -3.16 16.37
CA SER A 178 -6.14 -4.58 16.68
C SER A 178 -5.57 -5.56 15.65
N LEU A 179 -5.22 -5.08 14.46
CA LEU A 179 -4.57 -5.84 13.37
C LEU A 179 -3.13 -5.34 13.11
N HIS A 180 -2.40 -4.95 14.15
CA HIS A 180 -1.04 -4.40 14.04
C HIS A 180 -0.96 -3.20 13.08
N TYR A 181 -1.98 -2.33 13.10
CA TYR A 181 -2.12 -1.19 12.18
C TYR A 181 -2.13 -1.56 10.69
N LEU A 182 -2.43 -2.82 10.33
CA LEU A 182 -2.62 -3.16 8.93
C LEU A 182 -3.84 -2.45 8.34
N PRO A 183 -3.80 -2.16 7.03
CA PRO A 183 -4.88 -1.46 6.36
C PRO A 183 -6.19 -2.24 6.38
N VAL A 184 -7.28 -1.60 6.83
CA VAL A 184 -8.63 -2.18 6.85
C VAL A 184 -9.58 -1.47 5.90
N ARG A 185 -9.24 -0.25 5.49
CA ARG A 185 -9.93 0.50 4.45
C ARG A 185 -8.89 1.34 3.69
N LEU A 186 -9.03 1.40 2.37
CA LEU A 186 -8.25 2.26 1.50
C LEU A 186 -9.19 2.89 0.48
N ARG A 187 -9.16 4.21 0.33
CA ARG A 187 -9.88 4.92 -0.72
C ARG A 187 -8.91 5.79 -1.51
N ILE A 188 -8.92 5.63 -2.82
CA ILE A 188 -8.16 6.46 -3.75
C ILE A 188 -9.16 7.20 -4.64
N THR A 189 -9.09 8.53 -4.65
CA THR A 189 -9.95 9.38 -5.47
C THR A 189 -9.09 10.18 -6.43
N GLN A 190 -9.39 10.10 -7.71
CA GLN A 190 -8.73 10.88 -8.77
C GLN A 190 -9.27 12.32 -8.76
N SER A 191 -8.52 13.24 -9.34
CA SER A 191 -8.91 14.67 -9.39
C SER A 191 -10.26 14.92 -10.08
N GLN A 192 -10.64 14.07 -11.05
CA GLN A 192 -11.93 14.13 -11.75
C GLN A 192 -13.10 13.49 -10.97
N GLY A 193 -12.86 12.91 -9.78
CA GLY A 193 -13.87 12.32 -8.92
C GLY A 193 -14.01 10.81 -9.03
N ASP A 194 -13.39 10.16 -10.02
CA ASP A 194 -13.33 8.70 -10.08
C ASP A 194 -12.66 8.14 -8.83
N PHE A 195 -13.16 7.05 -8.28
CA PHE A 195 -12.59 6.47 -7.07
C PHE A 195 -12.58 4.94 -7.09
N VAL A 196 -11.73 4.39 -6.27
CA VAL A 196 -11.72 2.99 -5.85
C VAL A 196 -11.63 2.94 -4.33
N GLU A 197 -12.41 2.08 -3.72
CA GLU A 197 -12.46 1.86 -2.28
C GLU A 197 -12.39 0.37 -1.97
N LEU A 198 -11.49 0.01 -1.06
CA LEU A 198 -11.31 -1.33 -0.51
C LEU A 198 -11.80 -1.30 0.94
N GLN A 199 -12.65 -2.25 1.33
CA GLN A 199 -13.15 -2.42 2.70
C GLN A 199 -12.89 -3.84 3.16
N LEU A 200 -12.25 -4.00 4.33
CA LEU A 200 -11.90 -5.31 4.87
C LEU A 200 -13.13 -6.17 5.05
N LYS A 201 -13.05 -7.38 4.49
CA LYS A 201 -14.08 -8.43 4.60
C LYS A 201 -13.64 -9.57 5.51
N ASP A 202 -12.35 -9.94 5.44
CA ASP A 202 -11.79 -11.05 6.19
C ASP A 202 -10.28 -10.89 6.36
N SER A 203 -9.75 -11.45 7.43
CA SER A 203 -8.31 -11.48 7.70
C SER A 203 -7.89 -12.84 8.27
N ALA A 204 -6.72 -13.33 7.86
CA ALA A 204 -6.15 -14.57 8.35
C ALA A 204 -4.65 -14.45 8.58
N ALA A 205 -4.19 -14.98 9.71
CA ALA A 205 -2.76 -15.15 9.94
C ALA A 205 -2.19 -16.15 8.92
N LEU A 206 -0.96 -15.91 8.49
CA LEU A 206 -0.20 -16.84 7.66
C LEU A 206 0.98 -17.36 8.47
N PRO A 207 1.45 -18.60 8.21
CA PRO A 207 2.69 -19.10 8.80
C PRO A 207 3.84 -18.15 8.51
N LEU A 208 4.79 -18.03 9.43
CA LEU A 208 6.05 -17.35 9.19
C LEU A 208 6.84 -18.09 8.11
N GLY A 209 7.43 -17.38 7.17
CA GLY A 209 8.26 -17.91 6.11
C GLY A 209 7.88 -17.36 4.73
N LEU A 210 8.88 -17.28 3.85
CA LEU A 210 8.71 -16.91 2.43
C LEU A 210 8.60 -18.15 1.53
N GLY A 211 8.69 -19.32 2.11
CA GLY A 211 8.80 -20.56 1.40
C GLY A 211 7.49 -21.29 1.18
N GLY A 212 7.22 -21.63 -0.05
CA GLY A 212 6.49 -22.81 -0.45
C GLY A 212 5.03 -22.65 -0.84
N GLU A 213 4.86 -22.88 -2.12
CA GLU A 213 3.68 -23.29 -2.87
C GLU A 213 2.57 -22.28 -3.12
N ALA A 214 2.66 -21.82 -4.36
CA ALA A 214 1.41 -21.65 -5.09
C ALA A 214 1.03 -23.01 -5.72
N PRO A 215 -0.20 -23.43 -5.65
CA PRO A 215 -0.76 -24.29 -6.66
C PRO A 215 -1.08 -23.49 -7.92
#